data_72d3d38391f15f7259f1d7aa9e6ba708
#
_entry.id   72d3d38391f15f7259f1d7aa9e6ba708
#
_cell.length_a   1.000
_cell.length_b   1.000
_cell.length_c   1.000
_cell.angle_alpha   90.00
_cell.angle_beta   90.00
_cell.angle_gamma   90.00
#
_symmetry.space_group_name_H-M   'P 1'
#
loop_
_entity.id
_entity.type
_entity.pdbx_description
1 polymer ?
#
loop_
_entity_poly.entity_id
_entity_poly.type
_entity_poly.pdbx_seq_one_letter_code
_entity_poly.pdbx_strand_id
1 'polypeptide(L)'
;EDAQNIIRELDEALMLEGPRLDEAQIDALKSYHMSPFRTPRLAGKVYPSGPDALEKALDNYCEQFPVQRAISRGVVDRVVGLLSPHIDFRRGHRVYAETWQSIEEAFPQFEQVFLLGTDHSGSAGRVTLTQQNYATPWGVLPNDPDLVNTLIEGLGKKFALGEELHHVNEHSLELAAVWLHYFLRRAKGRTSYKNMPTVIPILCGSMTPYIYGQKKPSQDDNFATLLTTLDDAMKKRRTLIVVAGDLAHVGPAFGDPRTWDETARTALRNADYAS
;
A
#
# COMPACT_ATOMS: atom_id res chain seq x y z
N GLU A 1 20.20 -15.04 -39.27
CA GLU A 1 21.17 -15.10 -38.14
C GLU A 1 20.88 -14.00 -37.11
N ASP A 2 20.77 -12.74 -37.54
CA ASP A 2 20.53 -11.59 -36.62
C ASP A 2 19.19 -11.69 -35.84
N ALA A 3 18.08 -12.07 -36.51
CA ALA A 3 16.76 -12.19 -35.84
C ALA A 3 16.73 -13.31 -34.79
N GLN A 4 17.39 -14.44 -35.07
CA GLN A 4 17.46 -15.56 -34.13
C GLN A 4 18.34 -15.21 -32.92
N ASN A 5 19.41 -14.44 -33.13
CA ASN A 5 20.24 -13.94 -32.04
C ASN A 5 19.45 -12.97 -31.13
N ILE A 6 18.72 -12.03 -31.74
CA ILE A 6 17.86 -11.10 -31.00
C ILE A 6 16.81 -11.84 -30.16
N ILE A 7 16.11 -12.82 -30.75
CA ILE A 7 15.12 -13.62 -30.02
C ILE A 7 15.76 -14.34 -28.84
N ARG A 8 16.95 -14.96 -29.05
CA ARG A 8 17.67 -15.64 -27.98
C ARG A 8 18.08 -14.67 -26.86
N GLU A 9 18.62 -13.50 -27.21
CA GLU A 9 19.02 -12.48 -26.21
C GLU A 9 17.81 -11.96 -25.43
N LEU A 10 16.67 -11.75 -26.07
CA LEU A 10 15.43 -11.35 -25.40
C LEU A 10 14.90 -12.46 -24.48
N ASP A 11 14.97 -13.73 -24.91
CA ASP A 11 14.58 -14.86 -24.06
C ASP A 11 15.53 -15.02 -22.87
N GLU A 12 16.83 -14.90 -23.08
CA GLU A 12 17.84 -14.91 -22.02
C GLU A 12 17.66 -13.75 -21.02
N ALA A 13 17.19 -12.60 -21.49
CA ALA A 13 16.86 -11.45 -20.68
C ALA A 13 15.48 -11.53 -20.00
N LEU A 14 14.75 -12.63 -20.16
CA LEU A 14 13.37 -12.84 -19.65
C LEU A 14 12.36 -11.80 -20.18
N MET A 15 12.55 -11.33 -21.40
CA MET A 15 11.68 -10.35 -22.09
C MET A 15 10.66 -10.99 -23.02
N LEU A 16 10.70 -12.30 -23.16
CA LEU A 16 9.73 -13.08 -23.97
C LEU A 16 8.92 -14.00 -23.07
N GLU A 17 7.63 -14.13 -23.41
CA GLU A 17 6.78 -15.17 -22.81
C GLU A 17 7.28 -16.54 -23.25
N GLY A 18 7.42 -17.47 -22.30
CA GLY A 18 7.90 -18.80 -22.57
C GLY A 18 8.39 -19.54 -21.33
N PRO A 19 8.81 -20.83 -21.51
CA PRO A 19 9.19 -21.69 -20.39
C PRO A 19 10.26 -21.11 -19.48
N ARG A 20 11.20 -20.34 -20.03
CA ARG A 20 12.29 -19.74 -19.26
C ARG A 20 11.81 -18.63 -18.33
N LEU A 21 10.88 -17.78 -18.82
CA LEU A 21 10.23 -16.78 -17.97
C LEU A 21 9.36 -17.45 -16.88
N ASP A 22 8.60 -18.49 -17.26
CA ASP A 22 7.76 -19.25 -16.34
C ASP A 22 8.58 -19.88 -15.20
N GLU A 23 9.71 -20.52 -15.53
CA GLU A 23 10.65 -21.08 -14.55
C GLU A 23 11.22 -20.00 -13.62
N ALA A 24 11.66 -18.87 -14.17
CA ALA A 24 12.20 -17.76 -13.40
C ALA A 24 11.14 -17.17 -12.45
N GLN A 25 9.90 -17.05 -12.89
CA GLN A 25 8.79 -16.58 -12.04
C GLN A 25 8.47 -17.58 -10.92
N ILE A 26 8.45 -18.88 -11.21
CA ILE A 26 8.26 -19.92 -10.21
C ILE A 26 9.35 -19.88 -9.16
N ASP A 27 10.62 -19.74 -9.56
CA ASP A 27 11.74 -19.69 -8.63
C ASP A 27 11.77 -18.39 -7.81
N ALA A 28 11.41 -17.27 -8.42
CA ALA A 28 11.22 -16.00 -7.71
C ALA A 28 10.11 -16.11 -6.66
N LEU A 29 8.98 -16.72 -7.01
CA LEU A 29 7.86 -16.94 -6.09
C LEU A 29 8.24 -17.88 -4.94
N LYS A 30 8.93 -18.98 -5.22
CA LYS A 30 9.49 -19.88 -4.19
C LYS A 30 10.42 -19.11 -3.23
N SER A 31 11.35 -18.34 -3.79
CA SER A 31 12.28 -17.53 -3.00
C SER A 31 11.55 -16.51 -2.12
N TYR A 32 10.52 -15.87 -2.66
CA TYR A 32 9.66 -14.95 -1.94
C TYR A 32 8.95 -15.64 -0.77
N HIS A 33 8.34 -16.80 -0.99
CA HIS A 33 7.65 -17.56 0.05
C HIS A 33 8.58 -18.17 1.10
N MET A 34 9.83 -18.48 0.74
CA MET A 34 10.85 -18.95 1.70
C MET A 34 11.40 -17.82 2.58
N SER A 35 11.24 -16.57 2.18
CA SER A 35 11.62 -15.44 2.99
C SER A 35 10.68 -15.31 4.20
N PRO A 36 11.17 -15.00 5.40
CA PRO A 36 10.29 -14.87 6.59
C PRO A 36 9.39 -13.63 6.52
N PHE A 37 9.67 -12.71 5.62
CA PHE A 37 8.90 -11.47 5.40
C PHE A 37 9.26 -10.83 4.05
N ARG A 38 8.38 -9.99 3.56
CA ARG A 38 8.67 -9.07 2.45
C ARG A 38 9.66 -8.01 2.93
N THR A 39 10.84 -8.00 2.34
CA THR A 39 11.94 -7.09 2.69
C THR A 39 11.64 -5.65 2.25
N PRO A 40 11.94 -4.62 3.07
CA PRO A 40 11.79 -3.23 2.69
C PRO A 40 12.80 -2.86 1.59
N ARG A 41 12.31 -2.59 0.38
CA ARG A 41 13.15 -2.34 -0.83
C ARG A 41 13.61 -0.90 -0.95
N LEU A 42 12.92 0.01 -0.30
CA LEU A 42 13.17 1.45 -0.35
C LEU A 42 14.04 1.94 0.82
N ALA A 43 14.30 1.09 1.80
CA ALA A 43 15.19 1.37 2.91
C ALA A 43 16.61 1.70 2.40
N GLY A 44 17.14 2.85 2.82
CA GLY A 44 18.42 3.39 2.36
C GLY A 44 18.35 4.12 1.01
N LYS A 45 17.20 4.12 0.33
CA LYS A 45 17.01 4.81 -0.96
C LYS A 45 16.04 5.99 -0.83
N VAL A 46 14.86 5.75 -0.26
CA VAL A 46 13.78 6.74 -0.09
C VAL A 46 13.69 7.22 1.35
N TYR A 47 13.99 6.34 2.28
CA TYR A 47 14.04 6.65 3.71
C TYR A 47 15.23 5.93 4.37
N PRO A 48 15.69 6.36 5.57
CA PRO A 48 16.81 5.75 6.25
C PRO A 48 16.59 4.25 6.53
N SER A 49 17.62 3.43 6.32
CA SER A 49 17.57 1.98 6.60
C SER A 49 17.78 1.63 8.07
N GLY A 50 18.41 2.51 8.84
CA GLY A 50 18.62 2.33 10.28
C GLY A 50 17.39 2.74 11.08
N PRO A 51 16.94 1.96 12.07
CA PRO A 51 15.72 2.23 12.85
C PRO A 51 15.75 3.59 13.56
N ASP A 52 16.86 3.95 14.22
CA ASP A 52 16.99 5.22 14.95
C ASP A 52 17.04 6.42 14.00
N ALA A 53 17.74 6.29 12.87
CA ALA A 53 17.82 7.34 11.87
C ALA A 53 16.45 7.60 11.21
N LEU A 54 15.69 6.55 10.95
CA LEU A 54 14.34 6.65 10.43
C LEU A 54 13.40 7.28 11.45
N GLU A 55 13.45 6.85 12.71
CA GLU A 55 12.64 7.41 13.79
C GLU A 55 12.88 8.92 13.93
N LYS A 56 14.16 9.32 13.99
CA LYS A 56 14.53 10.73 14.04
C LYS A 56 14.04 11.54 12.84
N ALA A 57 14.06 10.94 11.64
CA ALA A 57 13.57 11.62 10.44
C ALA A 57 12.06 11.85 10.49
N LEU A 58 11.28 10.85 10.93
CA LEU A 58 9.83 10.96 11.03
C LEU A 58 9.40 11.84 12.22
N ASP A 59 10.10 11.77 13.37
CA ASP A 59 9.90 12.70 14.48
C ASP A 59 10.07 14.14 14.00
N ASN A 60 11.15 14.43 13.26
CA ASN A 60 11.42 15.77 12.72
C ASN A 60 10.33 16.25 11.74
N TYR A 61 9.79 15.36 10.89
CA TYR A 61 8.66 15.73 10.02
C TYR A 61 7.40 16.04 10.83
N CYS A 62 7.10 15.25 11.86
CA CYS A 62 5.96 15.49 12.74
C CYS A 62 6.10 16.81 13.54
N GLU A 63 7.31 17.15 14.00
CA GLU A 63 7.60 18.40 14.71
C GLU A 63 7.50 19.63 13.80
N GLN A 64 7.95 19.52 12.55
CA GLN A 64 7.86 20.62 11.57
C GLN A 64 6.43 20.90 11.11
N PHE A 65 5.60 19.86 11.05
CA PHE A 65 4.22 19.93 10.56
C PHE A 65 3.24 19.36 11.60
N PRO A 66 3.08 20.03 12.75
CA PRO A 66 2.13 19.56 13.74
C PRO A 66 0.71 19.66 13.22
N VAL A 67 -0.09 18.66 13.50
CA VAL A 67 -1.49 18.63 13.10
C VAL A 67 -2.26 19.78 13.76
N GLN A 68 -2.92 20.61 12.94
CA GLN A 68 -3.71 21.74 13.44
C GLN A 68 -5.07 21.32 14.02
N ARG A 69 -5.59 20.16 13.62
CA ARG A 69 -6.86 19.60 14.06
C ARG A 69 -6.69 18.09 14.29
N ALA A 70 -6.21 17.72 15.45
CA ALA A 70 -6.34 16.34 15.91
C ALA A 70 -7.84 16.00 16.05
N ILE A 71 -8.19 14.76 15.77
CA ILE A 71 -9.54 14.27 15.99
C ILE A 71 -9.87 14.41 17.49
N SER A 72 -10.99 15.04 17.81
CA SER A 72 -11.42 15.17 19.20
C SER A 72 -11.67 13.79 19.82
N ARG A 73 -11.41 13.64 21.12
CA ARG A 73 -11.60 12.36 21.85
C ARG A 73 -12.95 11.69 21.58
N GLY A 74 -14.03 12.46 21.38
CA GLY A 74 -15.35 11.92 21.06
C GLY A 74 -15.51 11.34 19.65
N VAL A 75 -14.50 11.49 18.78
CA VAL A 75 -14.48 10.98 17.39
C VAL A 75 -13.48 9.85 17.22
N VAL A 76 -12.54 9.68 18.16
CA VAL A 76 -11.49 8.63 18.11
C VAL A 76 -12.08 7.25 17.87
N ASP A 77 -13.18 6.92 18.55
CA ASP A 77 -13.88 5.63 18.41
C ASP A 77 -14.58 5.45 17.04
N ARG A 78 -14.69 6.52 16.27
CA ARG A 78 -15.33 6.51 14.94
C ARG A 78 -14.33 6.45 13.79
N VAL A 79 -13.03 6.54 14.08
CA VAL A 79 -11.99 6.41 13.03
C VAL A 79 -12.05 5.01 12.47
N VAL A 80 -12.29 4.91 11.17
CA VAL A 80 -12.35 3.65 10.42
C VAL A 80 -11.35 3.60 9.27
N GLY A 81 -10.86 4.74 8.80
CA GLY A 81 -9.95 4.78 7.66
C GLY A 81 -9.08 6.02 7.62
N LEU A 82 -8.01 5.90 6.84
CA LEU A 82 -7.02 6.91 6.57
C LEU A 82 -6.58 6.83 5.10
N LEU A 83 -6.60 7.95 4.38
CA LEU A 83 -5.96 8.07 3.07
C LEU A 83 -4.55 8.60 3.28
N SER A 84 -3.54 7.76 3.01
CA SER A 84 -2.12 8.10 3.08
C SER A 84 -1.59 8.35 1.68
N PRO A 85 -0.76 9.37 1.45
CA PRO A 85 -0.03 9.45 0.19
C PRO A 85 0.93 8.27 0.03
N HIS A 86 1.42 8.02 -1.19
CA HIS A 86 2.50 7.06 -1.44
C HIS A 86 3.65 7.65 -2.27
N ILE A 87 3.83 8.96 -2.23
CA ILE A 87 4.96 9.69 -2.80
C ILE A 87 6.21 9.55 -1.92
N ASP A 88 7.40 9.79 -2.47
CA ASP A 88 8.62 9.79 -1.65
C ASP A 88 8.56 10.81 -0.48
N PHE A 89 9.19 10.45 0.65
CA PHE A 89 9.06 11.23 1.88
C PHE A 89 9.62 12.66 1.77
N ARG A 90 10.62 12.91 0.91
CA ARG A 90 11.17 14.26 0.74
C ARG A 90 10.15 15.23 0.16
N ARG A 91 9.27 14.73 -0.71
CA ARG A 91 8.21 15.53 -1.33
C ARG A 91 6.93 15.53 -0.52
N GLY A 92 6.58 14.38 0.06
CA GLY A 92 5.30 14.16 0.74
C GLY A 92 5.31 14.37 2.25
N HIS A 93 6.47 14.59 2.90
CA HIS A 93 6.63 14.56 4.36
C HIS A 93 5.58 15.37 5.12
N ARG A 94 5.20 16.54 4.62
CA ARG A 94 4.18 17.37 5.26
C ARG A 94 2.82 16.67 5.30
N VAL A 95 2.37 16.17 4.14
CA VAL A 95 1.06 15.52 4.03
C VAL A 95 1.02 14.24 4.86
N TYR A 96 2.10 13.44 4.82
CA TYR A 96 2.21 12.28 5.70
C TYR A 96 2.10 12.69 7.17
N ALA A 97 2.92 13.65 7.62
CA ALA A 97 2.94 14.06 9.02
C ALA A 97 1.58 14.57 9.50
N GLU A 98 0.95 15.48 8.76
CA GLU A 98 -0.37 16.03 9.10
C GLU A 98 -1.45 14.93 9.11
N THR A 99 -1.45 14.04 8.12
CA THR A 99 -2.46 13.00 7.96
C THR A 99 -2.37 11.95 9.07
N TRP A 100 -1.19 11.38 9.29
CA TRP A 100 -1.01 10.32 10.26
C TRP A 100 -1.14 10.79 11.71
N GLN A 101 -0.64 12.00 12.05
CA GLN A 101 -0.85 12.60 13.37
C GLN A 101 -2.32 12.87 13.66
N SER A 102 -3.14 13.13 12.63
CA SER A 102 -4.56 13.47 12.84
C SER A 102 -5.33 12.36 13.57
N ILE A 103 -4.91 11.11 13.43
CA ILE A 103 -5.54 9.94 14.05
C ILE A 103 -4.66 9.27 15.11
N GLU A 104 -3.56 9.91 15.56
CA GLU A 104 -2.59 9.28 16.48
C GLU A 104 -3.24 8.69 17.74
N GLU A 105 -4.21 9.38 18.34
CA GLU A 105 -4.93 8.92 19.52
C GLU A 105 -5.77 7.65 19.29
N ALA A 106 -6.06 7.30 18.03
CA ALA A 106 -6.86 6.12 17.69
C ALA A 106 -6.03 4.82 17.60
N PHE A 107 -4.71 4.91 17.42
CA PHE A 107 -3.85 3.74 17.20
C PHE A 107 -3.90 2.67 18.30
N PRO A 108 -4.01 3.03 19.61
CA PRO A 108 -4.03 2.02 20.67
C PRO A 108 -5.14 1.00 20.56
N GLN A 109 -6.26 1.36 19.92
CA GLN A 109 -7.48 0.53 19.86
C GLN A 109 -7.52 -0.45 18.68
N PHE A 110 -6.67 -0.26 17.65
CA PHE A 110 -6.71 -1.11 16.47
C PHE A 110 -6.06 -2.47 16.74
N GLU A 111 -6.78 -3.52 16.32
CA GLU A 111 -6.36 -4.93 16.40
C GLU A 111 -5.98 -5.47 15.02
N GLN A 112 -6.46 -4.80 13.96
CA GLN A 112 -6.27 -5.18 12.57
C GLN A 112 -6.14 -3.95 11.68
N VAL A 113 -5.36 -4.06 10.60
CA VAL A 113 -5.22 -3.02 9.59
C VAL A 113 -5.37 -3.65 8.20
N PHE A 114 -6.29 -3.14 7.40
CA PHE A 114 -6.30 -3.39 5.96
C PHE A 114 -5.45 -2.31 5.29
N LEU A 115 -4.34 -2.72 4.69
CA LEU A 115 -3.41 -1.82 4.01
C LEU A 115 -3.59 -1.99 2.51
N LEU A 116 -4.34 -1.08 1.89
CA LEU A 116 -4.64 -1.07 0.46
C LEU A 116 -3.66 -0.15 -0.25
N GLY A 117 -2.97 -0.65 -1.27
CA GLY A 117 -2.03 0.14 -2.07
C GLY A 117 -2.30 0.04 -3.55
N THR A 118 -1.77 0.99 -4.31
CA THR A 118 -1.81 0.96 -5.77
C THR A 118 -0.83 -0.11 -6.29
N ASP A 119 -1.31 -1.00 -7.15
CA ASP A 119 -0.47 -1.88 -7.94
C ASP A 119 -0.18 -1.22 -9.29
N HIS A 120 1.00 -0.60 -9.40
CA HIS A 120 1.39 0.13 -10.62
C HIS A 120 1.63 -0.78 -11.82
N SER A 121 1.84 -2.07 -11.58
CA SER A 121 2.03 -3.10 -12.61
C SER A 121 0.83 -4.04 -12.72
N GLY A 122 -0.17 -3.87 -11.87
CA GLY A 122 -1.29 -4.79 -11.72
C GLY A 122 -2.30 -4.73 -12.86
N SER A 123 -2.89 -5.88 -13.13
CA SER A 123 -3.99 -5.99 -14.07
C SER A 123 -5.21 -5.17 -13.63
N ALA A 124 -5.89 -4.55 -14.59
CA ALA A 124 -7.04 -3.70 -14.31
C ALA A 124 -8.21 -4.48 -13.68
N GLY A 125 -8.81 -3.91 -12.62
CA GLY A 125 -9.92 -4.52 -11.88
C GLY A 125 -9.52 -5.71 -11.02
N ARG A 126 -8.23 -5.86 -10.73
CA ARG A 126 -7.68 -6.95 -9.92
C ARG A 126 -7.24 -6.46 -8.54
N VAL A 127 -7.33 -7.34 -7.57
CA VAL A 127 -6.65 -7.19 -6.27
C VAL A 127 -5.66 -8.33 -6.10
N THR A 128 -4.49 -8.02 -5.54
CA THR A 128 -3.43 -8.99 -5.33
C THR A 128 -3.10 -9.06 -3.84
N LEU A 129 -3.22 -10.26 -3.30
CA LEU A 129 -2.92 -10.58 -1.91
C LEU A 129 -1.52 -11.16 -1.77
N THR A 130 -1.03 -11.19 -0.54
CA THR A 130 0.16 -11.96 -0.17
C THR A 130 0.00 -12.58 1.21
N GLN A 131 0.59 -13.76 1.41
CA GLN A 131 0.69 -14.39 2.72
C GLN A 131 1.90 -13.89 3.52
N GLN A 132 2.76 -13.08 2.91
CA GLN A 132 3.97 -12.57 3.56
C GLN A 132 3.67 -11.46 4.57
N ASN A 133 4.41 -11.49 5.67
CA ASN A 133 4.52 -10.36 6.57
C ASN A 133 5.25 -9.20 5.88
N TYR A 134 4.99 -7.97 6.28
CA TYR A 134 5.73 -6.80 5.79
C TYR A 134 6.76 -6.34 6.81
N ALA A 135 8.04 -6.25 6.40
CA ALA A 135 9.08 -5.70 7.25
C ALA A 135 9.29 -4.21 6.99
N THR A 136 9.67 -3.52 8.07
CA THR A 136 10.19 -2.15 8.07
C THR A 136 11.53 -2.15 8.83
N PRO A 137 12.29 -1.06 8.85
CA PRO A 137 13.53 -1.02 9.63
C PRO A 137 13.37 -1.32 11.14
N TRP A 138 12.17 -1.19 11.68
CA TRP A 138 11.91 -1.53 13.10
C TRP A 138 11.52 -2.99 13.34
N GLY A 139 11.33 -3.78 12.31
CA GLY A 139 10.88 -5.17 12.44
C GLY A 139 9.70 -5.49 11.55
N VAL A 140 8.95 -6.50 11.94
CA VAL A 140 7.90 -7.12 11.11
C VAL A 140 6.52 -6.67 11.57
N LEU A 141 5.70 -6.23 10.64
CA LEU A 141 4.25 -6.10 10.78
C LEU A 141 3.63 -7.47 10.46
N PRO A 142 2.99 -8.13 11.43
CA PRO A 142 2.48 -9.48 11.24
C PRO A 142 1.25 -9.48 10.32
N ASN A 143 1.18 -10.45 9.40
CA ASN A 143 -0.02 -10.72 8.61
C ASN A 143 -1.05 -11.54 9.43
N ASP A 144 -2.27 -11.67 8.90
CA ASP A 144 -3.30 -12.58 9.40
C ASP A 144 -3.49 -13.72 8.40
N PRO A 145 -2.82 -14.87 8.59
CA PRO A 145 -2.88 -15.96 7.61
C PRO A 145 -4.27 -16.56 7.47
N ASP A 146 -5.09 -16.57 8.52
CA ASP A 146 -6.44 -17.14 8.48
C ASP A 146 -7.36 -16.27 7.63
N LEU A 147 -7.31 -14.96 7.81
CA LEU A 147 -8.10 -14.02 7.01
C LEU A 147 -7.63 -14.00 5.56
N VAL A 148 -6.31 -14.00 5.33
CA VAL A 148 -5.75 -14.02 3.97
C VAL A 148 -6.14 -15.33 3.25
N ASN A 149 -6.12 -16.48 3.92
CA ASN A 149 -6.57 -17.73 3.35
C ASN A 149 -8.08 -17.70 3.01
N THR A 150 -8.90 -17.14 3.90
CA THR A 150 -10.34 -16.94 3.63
C THR A 150 -10.57 -16.09 2.38
N LEU A 151 -9.81 -15.01 2.22
CA LEU A 151 -9.87 -14.16 1.02
C LEU A 151 -9.42 -14.91 -0.23
N ILE A 152 -8.32 -15.70 -0.16
CA ILE A 152 -7.81 -16.49 -1.27
C ILE A 152 -8.82 -17.57 -1.71
N GLU A 153 -9.45 -18.22 -0.75
CA GLU A 153 -10.51 -19.23 -1.03
C GLU A 153 -11.72 -18.60 -1.71
N GLY A 154 -12.17 -17.46 -1.21
CA GLY A 154 -13.32 -16.73 -1.77
C GLY A 154 -13.08 -16.17 -3.16
N LEU A 155 -11.91 -15.59 -3.40
CA LEU A 155 -11.52 -14.95 -4.67
C LEU A 155 -10.99 -15.95 -5.71
N GLY A 156 -10.54 -17.12 -5.26
CA GLY A 156 -9.80 -18.07 -6.05
C GLY A 156 -8.31 -17.75 -6.17
N LYS A 157 -7.47 -18.76 -5.93
CA LYS A 157 -6.00 -18.62 -5.85
C LYS A 157 -5.39 -17.89 -7.05
N LYS A 158 -5.83 -18.21 -8.27
CA LYS A 158 -5.31 -17.58 -9.49
C LYS A 158 -5.61 -16.09 -9.54
N PHE A 159 -6.77 -15.66 -9.07
CA PHE A 159 -7.14 -14.25 -9.02
C PHE A 159 -6.38 -13.55 -7.88
N ALA A 160 -6.37 -14.11 -6.70
CA ALA A 160 -5.83 -13.48 -5.50
C ALA A 160 -4.29 -13.41 -5.46
N LEU A 161 -3.59 -14.43 -5.99
CA LEU A 161 -2.13 -14.57 -5.88
C LEU A 161 -1.39 -14.59 -7.23
N GLY A 162 -2.10 -14.49 -8.35
CA GLY A 162 -1.45 -14.61 -9.67
C GLY A 162 -0.42 -13.53 -9.99
N GLU A 163 -0.48 -12.38 -9.28
CA GLU A 163 0.45 -11.27 -9.40
C GLU A 163 1.19 -11.02 -8.07
N GLU A 164 1.27 -12.02 -7.17
CA GLU A 164 1.83 -11.85 -5.82
C GLU A 164 3.25 -11.27 -5.79
N LEU A 165 4.07 -11.56 -6.81
CA LEU A 165 5.42 -11.00 -6.93
C LEU A 165 5.45 -9.47 -7.07
N HIS A 166 4.33 -8.82 -7.42
CA HIS A 166 4.26 -7.36 -7.44
C HIS A 166 4.53 -6.78 -6.04
N HIS A 167 4.11 -7.47 -4.96
CA HIS A 167 4.43 -7.06 -3.60
C HIS A 167 5.93 -6.87 -3.34
N VAL A 168 6.81 -7.56 -4.07
CA VAL A 168 8.26 -7.47 -3.88
C VAL A 168 8.77 -6.06 -4.13
N ASN A 169 8.30 -5.44 -5.21
CA ASN A 169 8.85 -4.17 -5.71
C ASN A 169 7.88 -2.98 -5.55
N GLU A 170 6.61 -3.24 -5.25
CA GLU A 170 5.62 -2.17 -5.11
C GLU A 170 5.94 -1.27 -3.91
N HIS A 171 5.90 0.04 -4.14
CA HIS A 171 6.30 1.05 -3.16
C HIS A 171 5.14 1.63 -2.36
N SER A 172 3.93 1.64 -2.91
CA SER A 172 2.75 2.26 -2.29
C SER A 172 2.49 1.70 -0.89
N LEU A 173 2.43 0.36 -0.77
CA LEU A 173 2.25 -0.30 0.53
C LEU A 173 3.45 -0.11 1.46
N GLU A 174 4.68 -0.13 0.92
CA GLU A 174 5.88 0.00 1.76
C GLU A 174 5.96 1.36 2.44
N LEU A 175 5.69 2.43 1.70
CA LEU A 175 5.74 3.79 2.25
C LEU A 175 4.68 3.99 3.34
N ALA A 176 3.47 3.51 3.12
CA ALA A 176 2.40 3.56 4.13
C ALA A 176 2.69 2.63 5.33
N ALA A 177 3.26 1.44 5.10
CA ALA A 177 3.65 0.51 6.17
C ALA A 177 4.70 1.09 7.12
N VAL A 178 5.64 1.90 6.61
CA VAL A 178 6.62 2.61 7.44
C VAL A 178 5.94 3.60 8.38
N TRP A 179 5.03 4.43 7.89
CA TRP A 179 4.30 5.38 8.71
C TRP A 179 3.34 4.69 9.69
N LEU A 180 2.67 3.63 9.24
CA LEU A 180 1.84 2.79 10.11
C LEU A 180 2.67 2.23 11.28
N HIS A 181 3.82 1.62 10.99
CA HIS A 181 4.67 1.03 12.01
C HIS A 181 5.19 2.09 12.98
N TYR A 182 5.58 3.25 12.50
CA TYR A 182 6.02 4.37 13.33
C TYR A 182 4.94 4.78 14.34
N PHE A 183 3.69 5.00 13.90
CA PHE A 183 2.60 5.40 14.81
C PHE A 183 2.16 4.26 15.75
N LEU A 184 2.14 3.01 15.30
CA LEU A 184 1.89 1.87 16.17
C LEU A 184 2.95 1.75 17.28
N ARG A 185 4.21 2.01 16.98
CA ARG A 185 5.28 2.03 17.99
C ARG A 185 5.11 3.17 18.99
N ARG A 186 4.76 4.37 18.53
CA ARG A 186 4.47 5.51 19.41
C ARG A 186 3.32 5.20 20.36
N ALA A 187 2.23 4.65 19.84
CA ALA A 187 1.04 4.34 20.60
C ALA A 187 1.25 3.25 21.67
N LYS A 188 2.12 2.27 21.41
CA LYS A 188 2.34 1.10 22.27
C LYS A 188 3.63 1.17 23.10
N GLY A 189 4.30 2.32 23.09
CA GLY A 189 5.63 2.47 23.67
C GLY A 189 6.69 1.88 22.72
N ARG A 190 7.66 2.70 22.34
CA ARG A 190 8.61 2.49 21.20
C ARG A 190 9.37 1.15 21.19
N THR A 191 9.28 0.37 22.24
CA THR A 191 10.00 -0.94 22.40
C THR A 191 9.08 -2.15 22.50
N SER A 192 7.76 -1.95 22.58
CA SER A 192 6.84 -3.08 22.77
C SER A 192 6.28 -3.61 21.45
N TYR A 193 6.64 -4.85 21.13
CA TYR A 193 6.04 -5.58 19.99
C TYR A 193 4.85 -6.46 20.41
N LYS A 194 4.49 -6.44 21.71
CA LYS A 194 3.33 -7.19 22.19
C LYS A 194 2.05 -6.53 21.72
N ASN A 195 1.15 -7.34 21.18
CA ASN A 195 -0.17 -6.89 20.69
C ASN A 195 -0.12 -5.90 19.52
N MET A 196 0.85 -6.03 18.61
CA MET A 196 0.78 -5.33 17.33
C MET A 196 -0.45 -5.82 16.56
N PRO A 197 -1.21 -4.92 15.89
CA PRO A 197 -2.31 -5.35 15.04
C PRO A 197 -1.77 -6.21 13.89
N THR A 198 -2.60 -7.12 13.39
CA THR A 198 -2.32 -7.80 12.13
C THR A 198 -2.52 -6.83 10.98
N VAL A 199 -1.66 -6.92 9.96
CA VAL A 199 -1.71 -6.05 8.77
C VAL A 199 -1.92 -6.92 7.55
N ILE A 200 -3.00 -6.69 6.84
CA ILE A 200 -3.36 -7.40 5.61
C ILE A 200 -3.02 -6.51 4.41
N PRO A 201 -1.90 -6.76 3.72
CA PRO A 201 -1.51 -6.00 2.54
C PRO A 201 -2.35 -6.43 1.33
N ILE A 202 -2.95 -5.47 0.66
CA ILE A 202 -3.79 -5.69 -0.53
C ILE A 202 -3.33 -4.69 -1.60
N LEU A 203 -2.80 -5.19 -2.70
CA LEU A 203 -2.53 -4.38 -3.87
C LEU A 203 -3.77 -4.28 -4.75
N CYS A 204 -4.07 -3.08 -5.21
CA CYS A 204 -5.21 -2.79 -6.06
C CYS A 204 -4.71 -2.32 -7.43
N GLY A 205 -4.97 -3.10 -8.47
CA GLY A 205 -4.73 -2.70 -9.85
C GLY A 205 -5.68 -1.57 -10.28
N SER A 206 -5.49 -1.09 -11.49
CA SER A 206 -6.28 0.05 -12.02
C SER A 206 -7.78 -0.21 -11.96
N MET A 207 -8.55 0.75 -11.44
CA MET A 207 -10.01 0.73 -11.41
C MET A 207 -10.66 1.24 -12.72
N THR A 208 -9.87 1.41 -13.78
CA THR A 208 -10.31 1.84 -15.11
C THR A 208 -11.58 1.15 -15.61
N PRO A 209 -11.76 -0.19 -15.50
CA PRO A 209 -12.98 -0.86 -15.98
C PRO A 209 -14.25 -0.38 -15.29
N TYR A 210 -14.16 0.07 -14.04
CA TYR A 210 -15.29 0.58 -13.27
C TYR A 210 -15.51 2.08 -13.52
N ILE A 211 -14.42 2.85 -13.62
CA ILE A 211 -14.47 4.30 -13.85
C ILE A 211 -15.11 4.62 -15.20
N TYR A 212 -14.76 3.86 -16.25
CA TYR A 212 -15.34 4.05 -17.59
C TYR A 212 -16.61 3.23 -17.84
N GLY A 213 -17.20 2.65 -16.81
CA GLY A 213 -18.49 1.96 -16.91
C GLY A 213 -18.49 0.65 -17.70
N GLN A 214 -17.30 0.09 -17.98
CA GLN A 214 -17.16 -1.24 -18.63
C GLN A 214 -17.64 -2.35 -17.69
N LYS A 215 -17.47 -2.17 -16.40
CA LYS A 215 -17.97 -3.03 -15.31
C LYS A 215 -18.62 -2.18 -14.23
N LYS A 216 -19.55 -2.77 -13.49
CA LYS A 216 -20.11 -2.19 -12.27
C LYS A 216 -19.55 -2.92 -11.07
N PRO A 217 -19.01 -2.25 -10.05
CA PRO A 217 -18.51 -2.92 -8.83
C PRO A 217 -19.54 -3.84 -8.19
N SER A 218 -20.82 -3.44 -8.21
CA SER A 218 -21.94 -4.23 -7.68
C SER A 218 -22.31 -5.50 -8.48
N GLN A 219 -21.70 -5.68 -9.64
CA GLN A 219 -21.90 -6.82 -10.53
C GLN A 219 -20.61 -7.64 -10.72
N ASP A 220 -19.57 -7.32 -9.98
CA ASP A 220 -18.32 -8.07 -10.00
C ASP A 220 -18.24 -8.95 -8.75
N ASP A 221 -18.33 -10.27 -8.96
CA ASP A 221 -18.38 -11.25 -7.87
C ASP A 221 -17.11 -11.24 -7.01
N ASN A 222 -15.94 -10.99 -7.61
CA ASN A 222 -14.69 -10.88 -6.86
C ASN A 222 -14.70 -9.64 -5.95
N PHE A 223 -15.21 -8.53 -6.47
CA PHE A 223 -15.31 -7.30 -5.69
C PHE A 223 -16.32 -7.44 -4.55
N ALA A 224 -17.47 -8.05 -4.82
CA ALA A 224 -18.48 -8.35 -3.81
C ALA A 224 -17.94 -9.30 -2.73
N THR A 225 -17.23 -10.35 -3.13
CA THR A 225 -16.60 -11.32 -2.22
C THR A 225 -15.55 -10.63 -1.33
N LEU A 226 -14.67 -9.82 -1.93
CA LEU A 226 -13.66 -9.04 -1.19
C LEU A 226 -14.33 -8.16 -0.13
N LEU A 227 -15.26 -7.31 -0.54
CA LEU A 227 -15.93 -6.36 0.36
C LEU A 227 -16.69 -7.07 1.49
N THR A 228 -17.39 -8.16 1.17
CA THR A 228 -18.13 -8.93 2.18
C THR A 228 -17.18 -9.56 3.20
N THR A 229 -16.09 -10.15 2.76
CA THR A 229 -15.10 -10.77 3.66
C THR A 229 -14.41 -9.74 4.55
N LEU A 230 -14.05 -8.57 4.00
CA LEU A 230 -13.47 -7.48 4.79
C LEU A 230 -14.47 -6.90 5.80
N ASP A 231 -15.72 -6.70 5.40
CA ASP A 231 -16.78 -6.21 6.28
C ASP A 231 -17.03 -7.19 7.45
N ASP A 232 -17.07 -8.49 7.18
CA ASP A 232 -17.22 -9.52 8.21
C ASP A 232 -16.03 -9.58 9.18
N ALA A 233 -14.83 -9.31 8.70
CA ALA A 233 -13.64 -9.18 9.55
C ALA A 233 -13.71 -7.92 10.43
N MET A 234 -14.16 -6.79 9.88
CA MET A 234 -14.33 -5.51 10.61
C MET A 234 -15.39 -5.60 11.71
N LYS A 235 -16.41 -6.44 11.56
CA LYS A 235 -17.41 -6.71 12.61
C LYS A 235 -16.82 -7.45 13.82
N LYS A 236 -15.74 -8.19 13.63
CA LYS A 236 -15.12 -9.04 14.65
C LYS A 236 -13.98 -8.35 15.39
N ARG A 237 -13.26 -7.42 14.73
CA ARG A 237 -12.07 -6.76 15.27
C ARG A 237 -12.09 -5.27 14.97
N ARG A 238 -11.57 -4.47 15.89
CA ARG A 238 -11.39 -3.04 15.65
C ARG A 238 -10.33 -2.83 14.55
N THR A 239 -10.78 -2.43 13.38
CA THR A 239 -10.00 -2.37 12.16
C THR A 239 -9.77 -0.94 11.69
N LEU A 240 -8.55 -0.64 11.25
CA LEU A 240 -8.21 0.56 10.49
C LEU A 240 -8.05 0.18 9.00
N ILE A 241 -8.69 0.90 8.12
CA ILE A 241 -8.43 0.83 6.68
C ILE A 241 -7.45 1.93 6.32
N VAL A 242 -6.28 1.57 5.83
CA VAL A 242 -5.29 2.51 5.28
C VAL A 242 -5.27 2.36 3.77
N VAL A 243 -5.58 3.43 3.08
CA VAL A 243 -5.48 3.50 1.61
C VAL A 243 -4.22 4.29 1.26
N ALA A 244 -3.24 3.63 0.67
CA ALA A 244 -2.04 4.26 0.13
C ALA A 244 -2.31 4.70 -1.31
N GLY A 245 -2.74 5.94 -1.48
CA GLY A 245 -3.17 6.49 -2.75
C GLY A 245 -2.68 7.91 -2.97
N ASP A 246 -2.42 8.24 -4.21
CA ASP A 246 -2.13 9.61 -4.62
C ASP A 246 -3.39 10.25 -5.22
N LEU A 247 -3.49 11.56 -5.08
CA LEU A 247 -4.46 12.37 -5.79
C LEU A 247 -3.97 12.64 -7.23
N ALA A 248 -4.57 13.61 -7.92
CA ALA A 248 -4.24 13.91 -9.30
C ALA A 248 -2.74 14.19 -9.51
N HIS A 249 -2.13 13.50 -10.48
CA HIS A 249 -0.80 13.78 -10.95
C HIS A 249 -0.86 14.89 -12.01
N VAL A 250 -0.32 16.06 -11.71
CA VAL A 250 -0.44 17.26 -12.54
C VAL A 250 0.91 17.92 -12.78
N GLY A 251 0.99 18.68 -13.85
CA GLY A 251 2.16 19.46 -14.23
C GLY A 251 2.99 18.81 -15.35
N PRO A 252 4.01 19.54 -15.86
CA PRO A 252 4.82 19.09 -17.00
C PRO A 252 5.52 17.75 -16.82
N ALA A 253 5.86 17.40 -15.57
CA ALA A 253 6.44 16.09 -15.25
C ALA A 253 5.50 14.91 -15.51
N PHE A 254 4.20 15.17 -15.62
CA PHE A 254 3.15 14.20 -15.89
C PHE A 254 2.48 14.39 -17.27
N GLY A 255 3.13 15.18 -18.14
CA GLY A 255 2.67 15.39 -19.52
C GLY A 255 1.69 16.54 -19.71
N ASP A 256 1.42 17.35 -18.70
CA ASP A 256 0.62 18.54 -18.87
C ASP A 256 1.34 19.58 -19.74
N PRO A 257 0.70 20.12 -20.78
CA PRO A 257 1.33 21.10 -21.66
C PRO A 257 1.49 22.49 -21.04
N ARG A 258 0.89 22.75 -19.89
CA ARG A 258 0.88 24.05 -19.22
C ARG A 258 1.64 24.00 -17.90
N THR A 259 2.25 25.13 -17.54
CA THR A 259 2.67 25.39 -16.17
C THR A 259 1.43 25.65 -15.29
N TRP A 260 1.43 25.11 -14.10
CA TRP A 260 0.32 25.28 -13.14
C TRP A 260 0.43 26.64 -12.46
N ASP A 261 -0.40 27.59 -12.91
CA ASP A 261 -0.57 28.89 -12.26
C ASP A 261 -1.55 28.82 -11.08
N GLU A 262 -1.76 29.94 -10.39
CA GLU A 262 -2.63 29.98 -9.22
C GLU A 262 -4.11 29.71 -9.57
N THR A 263 -4.54 30.06 -10.77
CA THR A 263 -5.90 29.77 -11.25
C THR A 263 -6.11 28.27 -11.41
N ALA A 264 -5.15 27.57 -12.05
CA ALA A 264 -5.20 26.13 -12.23
C ALA A 264 -5.14 25.38 -10.88
N ARG A 265 -4.29 25.84 -9.95
CA ARG A 265 -4.21 25.30 -8.59
C ARG A 265 -5.50 25.47 -7.81
N THR A 266 -6.16 26.63 -7.94
CA THR A 266 -7.45 26.90 -7.29
C THR A 266 -8.54 26.01 -7.86
N ALA A 267 -8.57 25.84 -9.20
CA ALA A 267 -9.52 24.95 -9.85
C ALA A 267 -9.34 23.49 -9.42
N LEU A 268 -8.09 23.00 -9.35
CA LEU A 268 -7.77 21.67 -8.85
C LEU A 268 -8.25 21.49 -7.40
N ARG A 269 -7.87 22.42 -6.51
CA ARG A 269 -8.32 22.39 -5.11
C ARG A 269 -9.84 22.32 -4.98
N ASN A 270 -10.56 23.10 -5.78
CA ASN A 270 -12.03 23.07 -5.76
C ASN A 270 -12.59 21.73 -6.27
N ALA A 271 -11.94 21.12 -7.27
CA ALA A 271 -12.32 19.79 -7.76
C ALA A 271 -12.06 18.71 -6.69
N ASP A 272 -10.92 18.75 -6.01
CA ASP A 272 -10.58 17.82 -4.94
C ASP A 272 -11.56 17.90 -3.75
N TYR A 273 -12.03 19.13 -3.42
CA TYR A 273 -13.04 19.30 -2.37
C TYR A 273 -14.46 18.88 -2.77
N ALA A 274 -14.73 18.78 -4.08
CA ALA A 274 -16.04 18.38 -4.59
C ALA A 274 -16.15 16.86 -4.81
N SER A 275 -15.03 16.15 -4.80
CA SER A 275 -14.93 14.69 -4.95
C SER A 275 -15.22 13.97 -3.64
#